data_9d174687f7626c6320cdace3ce10e7e0
#
_entry.id   9d174687f7626c6320cdace3ce10e7e0
#
_cell.length_a   1.000
_cell.length_b   1.000
_cell.length_c   1.000
_cell.angle_alpha   90.00
_cell.angle_beta   90.00
_cell.angle_gamma   90.00
#
_symmetry.space_group_name_H-M   'P 1'
#
loop_
_entity.id
_entity.type
_entity.pdbx_description
1 polymer ?
#
loop_
_entity_poly.entity_id
_entity_poly.type
_entity_poly.pdbx_seq_one_letter_code
_entity_poly.pdbx_strand_id
1 'polypeptide(L)'
;MPEALAHAQLEWDTPLYRMAVAQFDQAVPVAGIPDAVAERLRFPERATMVSIPVRMDDGRRVVFPGYRVQHSSIIGPTKGGIRYDPGVTLGECAAEIGRASCRERVSIDV
;
A
#
# COMPACT_ATOMS: atom_id res chain seq x y z
N MET A 1 -19.95 0.27 6.37
CA MET A 1 -19.72 -0.29 7.71
C MET A 1 -18.41 0.19 8.26
N PRO A 2 -18.43 1.29 9.00
CA PRO A 2 -17.18 1.87 9.52
C PRO A 2 -16.37 0.90 10.37
N GLU A 3 -17.03 0.17 11.24
CA GLU A 3 -16.34 -0.76 12.13
C GLU A 3 -15.76 -1.94 11.35
N ALA A 4 -16.48 -2.47 10.39
CA ALA A 4 -16.01 -3.57 9.58
C ALA A 4 -14.75 -3.18 8.81
N LEU A 5 -14.71 -1.98 8.25
CA LEU A 5 -13.54 -1.50 7.53
C LEU A 5 -12.41 -1.08 8.48
N ALA A 6 -12.73 -0.45 9.62
CA ALA A 6 -11.73 -0.01 10.58
C ALA A 6 -10.98 -1.18 11.23
N HIS A 7 -11.64 -2.31 11.41
CA HIS A 7 -11.06 -3.50 12.01
C HIS A 7 -10.86 -4.62 11.00
N ALA A 8 -11.02 -4.32 9.72
CA ALA A 8 -10.94 -5.31 8.68
C ALA A 8 -9.56 -5.95 8.66
N GLN A 9 -9.58 -7.25 8.53
CA GLN A 9 -8.38 -8.02 8.29
C GLN A 9 -8.05 -7.96 6.81
N LEU A 10 -7.72 -6.75 6.37
CA LEU A 10 -7.35 -6.48 4.99
C LEU A 10 -5.99 -7.12 4.70
N GLU A 11 -5.78 -7.47 3.46
CA GLU A 11 -4.53 -8.10 3.04
C GLU A 11 -3.30 -7.23 3.33
N TRP A 12 -3.45 -5.92 3.39
CA TRP A 12 -2.37 -5.01 3.74
C TRP A 12 -2.24 -4.72 5.23
N ASP A 13 -3.09 -5.32 6.09
CA ASP A 13 -3.09 -5.07 7.52
C ASP A 13 -1.96 -5.85 8.22
N THR A 14 -0.78 -5.30 8.17
CA THR A 14 0.44 -5.84 8.78
C THR A 14 0.92 -4.91 9.89
N PRO A 15 1.82 -5.37 10.79
CA PRO A 15 2.40 -4.49 11.82
C PRO A 15 3.04 -3.23 11.26
N LEU A 16 3.71 -3.32 10.13
CA LEU A 16 4.32 -2.15 9.49
C LEU A 16 3.26 -1.17 9.00
N TYR A 17 2.19 -1.66 8.40
CA TYR A 17 1.09 -0.82 7.97
C TYR A 17 0.40 -0.14 9.15
N ARG A 18 0.16 -0.89 10.22
CA ARG A 18 -0.45 -0.34 11.46
C ARG A 18 0.41 0.75 12.08
N MET A 19 1.73 0.60 12.03
CA MET A 19 2.65 1.64 12.50
C MET A 19 2.53 2.90 11.65
N ALA A 20 2.43 2.76 10.34
CA ALA A 20 2.24 3.91 9.45
C ALA A 20 0.91 4.61 9.71
N VAL A 21 -0.16 3.87 9.95
CA VAL A 21 -1.47 4.43 10.31
C VAL A 21 -1.40 5.15 11.66
N ALA A 22 -0.70 4.59 12.64
CA ALA A 22 -0.53 5.23 13.93
C ALA A 22 0.20 6.58 13.81
N GLN A 23 1.22 6.66 12.99
CA GLN A 23 1.92 7.92 12.71
C GLN A 23 0.99 8.94 12.04
N PHE A 24 0.18 8.49 11.11
CA PHE A 24 -0.83 9.33 10.46
C PHE A 24 -1.83 9.87 11.48
N ASP A 25 -2.34 9.01 12.36
CA ASP A 25 -3.31 9.39 13.38
C ASP A 25 -2.74 10.42 14.38
N GLN A 26 -1.43 10.39 14.64
CA GLN A 26 -0.77 11.40 15.45
C GLN A 26 -0.66 12.75 14.72
N ALA A 27 -0.49 12.73 13.42
CA ALA A 27 -0.33 13.93 12.61
C ALA A 27 -1.67 14.65 12.36
N VAL A 28 -2.78 13.93 12.32
CA VAL A 28 -4.09 14.48 11.98
C VAL A 28 -4.50 15.66 12.85
N PRO A 29 -4.45 15.59 14.20
CA PRO A 29 -4.84 16.74 15.02
C PRO A 29 -3.87 17.91 14.89
N VAL A 30 -2.59 17.65 14.70
CA VAL A 30 -1.56 18.70 14.52
C VAL A 30 -1.78 19.46 13.23
N ALA A 31 -2.13 18.77 12.16
CA ALA A 31 -2.39 19.37 10.85
C ALA A 31 -3.79 19.98 10.72
N GLY A 32 -4.66 19.74 11.70
CA GLY A 32 -6.03 20.25 11.66
C GLY A 32 -6.91 19.60 10.60
N ILE A 33 -6.64 18.32 10.29
CA ILE A 33 -7.38 17.59 9.27
C ILE A 33 -8.74 17.17 9.83
N PRO A 34 -9.85 17.48 9.12
CA PRO A 34 -11.18 17.03 9.56
C PRO A 34 -11.28 15.50 9.56
N ASP A 35 -12.06 14.94 10.48
CA ASP A 35 -12.21 13.49 10.63
C ASP A 35 -12.66 12.80 9.36
N ALA A 36 -13.60 13.38 8.63
CA ALA A 36 -14.09 12.79 7.38
C ALA A 36 -13.00 12.66 6.32
N VAL A 37 -12.08 13.62 6.26
CA VAL A 37 -10.94 13.57 5.36
C VAL A 37 -9.92 12.56 5.84
N ALA A 38 -9.64 12.53 7.14
CA ALA A 38 -8.69 11.59 7.74
C ALA A 38 -9.12 10.14 7.52
N GLU A 39 -10.40 9.83 7.63
CA GLU A 39 -10.91 8.48 7.38
C GLU A 39 -10.64 8.03 5.95
N ARG A 40 -10.79 8.90 4.99
CA ARG A 40 -10.53 8.58 3.58
C ARG A 40 -9.03 8.39 3.31
N LEU A 41 -8.19 9.20 3.93
CA LEU A 41 -6.75 9.15 3.72
C LEU A 41 -6.06 8.01 4.46
N ARG A 42 -6.70 7.46 5.48
CA ARG A 42 -6.13 6.38 6.28
C ARG A 42 -5.95 5.09 5.51
N PHE A 43 -6.82 4.82 4.54
CA PHE A 43 -6.82 3.58 3.79
C PHE A 43 -6.37 3.81 2.35
N PRO A 44 -5.61 2.85 1.77
CA PRO A 44 -5.39 2.86 0.34
C PRO A 44 -6.71 2.78 -0.42
N GLU A 45 -6.78 3.47 -1.55
CA GLU A 45 -7.95 3.49 -2.38
C GLU A 45 -8.12 2.17 -3.14
N ARG A 46 -7.01 1.58 -3.57
CA ARG A 46 -7.00 0.36 -4.37
C ARG A 46 -5.71 -0.40 -4.16
N ALA A 47 -5.81 -1.72 -4.09
CA ALA A 47 -4.67 -2.62 -4.10
C ALA A 47 -4.92 -3.71 -5.14
N THR A 48 -3.93 -4.00 -5.96
CA THR A 48 -3.97 -5.03 -6.99
C THR A 48 -2.84 -6.01 -6.76
N MET A 49 -3.16 -7.29 -6.68
CA MET A 49 -2.19 -8.38 -6.64
C MET A 49 -2.20 -9.10 -7.98
N VAL A 50 -1.02 -9.40 -8.48
CA VAL A 50 -0.85 -10.11 -9.75
C VAL A 50 0.18 -11.22 -9.61
N SER A 51 0.06 -12.22 -10.45
CA SER A 51 1.06 -13.27 -10.62
C SER A 51 1.82 -12.99 -11.89
N ILE A 52 3.14 -12.87 -11.79
CA ILE A 52 4.00 -12.49 -12.92
C ILE A 52 4.84 -13.70 -13.30
N PRO A 53 4.50 -14.42 -14.38
CA PRO A 53 5.33 -15.52 -14.85
C PRO A 53 6.54 -14.96 -15.61
N VAL A 54 7.72 -15.41 -15.20
CA VAL A 54 8.98 -14.99 -15.80
C VAL A 54 9.78 -16.22 -16.23
N ARG A 55 10.34 -16.18 -17.43
CA ARG A 55 11.31 -17.16 -17.87
C ARG A 55 12.69 -16.69 -17.42
N MET A 56 13.30 -17.47 -16.54
CA MET A 56 14.63 -17.19 -16.03
C MET A 56 15.71 -17.49 -17.07
N ASP A 57 16.91 -16.99 -16.84
CA ASP A 57 18.04 -17.18 -17.77
C ASP A 57 18.42 -18.65 -17.95
N ASP A 58 18.21 -19.47 -16.92
CA ASP A 58 18.44 -20.92 -16.96
C ASP A 58 17.31 -21.71 -17.64
N GLY A 59 16.29 -21.03 -18.14
CA GLY A 59 15.15 -21.63 -18.83
C GLY A 59 14.00 -22.02 -17.92
N ARG A 60 14.14 -21.96 -16.60
CA ARG A 60 13.03 -22.23 -15.66
C ARG A 60 11.98 -21.14 -15.75
N ARG A 61 10.75 -21.52 -15.48
CA ARG A 61 9.66 -20.57 -15.31
C ARG A 61 9.35 -20.40 -13.84
N VAL A 62 9.35 -19.16 -13.38
CA VAL A 62 9.05 -18.81 -12.00
C VAL A 62 7.94 -17.77 -12.01
N VAL A 63 7.00 -17.91 -11.08
CA VAL A 63 5.92 -16.96 -10.92
C VAL A 63 6.21 -16.09 -9.69
N PHE A 64 6.29 -14.79 -9.91
CA PHE A 64 6.53 -13.83 -8.85
C PHE A 64 5.26 -13.09 -8.50
N PRO A 65 4.92 -12.92 -7.20
CA PRO A 65 3.83 -12.05 -6.82
C PRO A 65 4.20 -10.58 -7.01
N GLY A 66 3.27 -9.80 -7.54
CA GLY A 66 3.42 -8.36 -7.69
C GLY A 66 2.27 -7.63 -7.02
N TYR A 67 2.56 -6.48 -6.46
CA TYR A 67 1.59 -5.66 -5.74
C TYR A 67 1.62 -4.24 -6.27
N ARG A 68 0.44 -3.69 -6.51
CA ARG A 68 0.28 -2.29 -6.87
C ARG A 68 -0.73 -1.67 -5.92
N VAL A 69 -0.29 -0.72 -5.12
CA VAL A 69 -1.16 -0.03 -4.18
C VAL A 69 -1.28 1.43 -4.60
N GLN A 70 -2.51 1.88 -4.76
CA GLN A 70 -2.85 3.25 -5.10
C GLN A 70 -3.50 3.88 -3.87
N HIS A 71 -2.85 4.89 -3.31
CA HIS A 71 -3.34 5.49 -2.06
C HIS A 71 -4.46 6.47 -2.30
N SER A 72 -4.27 7.42 -3.22
CA SER A 72 -5.28 8.45 -3.51
C SER A 72 -5.14 8.96 -4.93
N SER A 73 -6.27 9.07 -5.62
CA SER A 73 -6.37 9.63 -6.96
C SER A 73 -7.05 11.01 -6.99
N ILE A 74 -7.22 11.64 -5.83
CA ILE A 74 -7.97 12.90 -5.69
C ILE A 74 -7.36 14.02 -6.55
N ILE A 75 -6.03 14.12 -6.61
CA ILE A 75 -5.33 15.16 -7.35
C ILE A 75 -5.15 14.79 -8.82
N GLY A 76 -5.34 13.51 -9.15
CA GLY A 76 -5.14 13.00 -10.51
C GLY A 76 -4.63 11.57 -10.47
N PRO A 77 -4.14 11.04 -11.61
CA PRO A 77 -3.60 9.69 -11.67
C PRO A 77 -2.51 9.48 -10.64
N THR A 78 -2.50 8.30 -10.04
CA THR A 78 -1.50 7.94 -9.04
C THR A 78 -0.13 7.75 -9.69
N LYS A 79 0.90 8.10 -8.95
CA LYS A 79 2.28 8.02 -9.38
C LYS A 79 3.16 7.62 -8.21
N GLY A 80 4.14 6.79 -8.45
CA GLY A 80 5.08 6.34 -7.42
C GLY A 80 6.14 5.42 -7.98
N GLY A 81 6.98 4.90 -7.08
CA GLY A 81 8.10 4.06 -7.44
C GLY A 81 7.77 2.59 -7.54
N ILE A 82 8.73 1.82 -8.01
CA ILE A 82 8.68 0.36 -8.06
C ILE A 82 9.84 -0.21 -7.23
N ARG A 83 9.59 -1.29 -6.52
CA ARG A 83 10.58 -1.98 -5.71
C ARG A 83 10.64 -3.46 -6.09
N TYR A 84 11.84 -3.96 -6.30
CA TYR A 84 12.12 -5.37 -6.49
C TYR A 84 12.91 -5.87 -5.29
N ASP A 85 12.35 -6.78 -4.52
CA ASP A 85 13.00 -7.29 -3.32
C ASP A 85 12.37 -8.63 -2.93
N PRO A 86 13.18 -9.63 -2.54
CA PRO A 86 12.62 -10.86 -1.98
C PRO A 86 11.93 -10.56 -0.64
N GLY A 87 10.74 -11.10 -0.46
CA GLY A 87 10.01 -10.95 0.78
C GLY A 87 9.18 -9.68 0.92
N VAL A 88 8.99 -8.90 -0.15
CA VAL A 88 8.04 -7.78 -0.11
C VAL A 88 6.62 -8.32 0.12
N THR A 89 5.84 -7.55 0.86
CA THR A 89 4.45 -7.89 1.17
C THR A 89 3.52 -6.77 0.74
N LEU A 90 2.24 -7.09 0.61
CA LEU A 90 1.23 -6.09 0.32
C LEU A 90 1.15 -5.03 1.43
N GLY A 91 1.27 -5.44 2.69
CA GLY A 91 1.27 -4.52 3.82
C GLY A 91 2.44 -3.56 3.81
N GLU A 92 3.63 -4.03 3.46
CA GLU A 92 4.80 -3.17 3.30
C GLU A 92 4.58 -2.15 2.17
N CYS A 93 4.05 -2.61 1.04
CA CYS A 93 3.75 -1.73 -0.09
C CYS A 93 2.75 -0.63 0.31
N ALA A 94 1.70 -0.98 1.01
CA ALA A 94 0.70 -0.02 1.49
C ALA A 94 1.30 0.95 2.52
N ALA A 95 2.16 0.48 3.42
CA ALA A 95 2.80 1.32 4.43
C ALA A 95 3.76 2.34 3.80
N GLU A 96 4.53 1.95 2.81
CA GLU A 96 5.48 2.82 2.11
C GLU A 96 4.79 4.01 1.45
N ILE A 97 3.64 3.81 0.86
CA ILE A 97 2.85 4.87 0.25
C ILE A 97 2.43 5.91 1.28
N GLY A 98 2.00 5.47 2.46
CA GLY A 98 1.50 6.36 3.51
C GLY A 98 2.58 7.24 4.11
N ARG A 99 3.85 6.96 3.89
CA ARG A 99 4.98 7.65 4.52
C ARG A 99 5.67 8.66 3.61
N ALA A 100 5.39 8.64 2.34
CA ALA A 100 6.04 9.48 1.35
C ALA A 100 5.01 10.30 0.58
N SER A 101 5.50 11.26 -0.20
CA SER A 101 4.65 12.05 -1.09
C SER A 101 4.16 11.26 -2.31
N CYS A 102 4.61 10.05 -2.51
CA CYS A 102 4.12 9.21 -3.59
C CYS A 102 2.72 8.68 -3.26
N ARG A 103 1.88 8.61 -4.29
CA ARG A 103 0.49 8.17 -4.17
C ARG A 103 0.27 6.76 -4.68
N GLU A 104 1.33 6.11 -5.13
CA GLU A 104 1.31 4.76 -5.65
C GLU A 104 2.63 4.07 -5.37
N ARG A 105 2.56 2.77 -5.13
CA ARG A 105 3.74 1.93 -4.96
C ARG A 105 3.53 0.61 -5.68
N VAL A 106 4.56 0.18 -6.40
CA VAL A 106 4.60 -1.15 -6.99
C VAL A 106 5.74 -1.92 -6.31
N SER A 107 5.46 -3.13 -5.89
CA SER A 107 6.47 -4.04 -5.31
C SER A 107 6.37 -5.40 -5.95
N ILE A 108 7.50 -5.98 -6.26
CA ILE A 108 7.59 -7.31 -6.88
C ILE A 108 8.50 -8.18 -6.00
N ASP A 109 7.95 -9.28 -5.53
CA ASP A 109 8.67 -10.25 -4.71
C ASP A 109 9.51 -11.16 -5.61
N VAL A 110 10.76 -10.82 -5.72
CA VAL A 110 11.71 -11.52 -6.60
C VAL A 110 12.76 -12.30 -5.85
#